data_a45933215d3b0de301bba30561582d47
#
_entry.id   a45933215d3b0de301bba30561582d47
#
_cell.length_a   1.000
_cell.length_b   1.000
_cell.length_c   1.000
_cell.angle_alpha   90.00
_cell.angle_beta   90.00
_cell.angle_gamma   90.00
#
_symmetry.space_group_name_H-M   'P 1'
#
loop_
_entity.id
_entity.type
_entity.pdbx_description
1 polymer ?
#
loop_
_entity_poly.entity_id
_entity_poly.type
_entity_poly.pdbx_seq_one_letter_code
_entity_poly.pdbx_strand_id
1 'polypeptide(L)'
;PVPKQYLKIGGEPVILKTLKAFAALDEVDHIFIVTNEEYMDRCQEIVRDNGLDKVKGIVKGGAERQESVYNALQEVNRICPGVSYVLIHDAARPFVSEQVVRNVIKATAEKGAAVACVAMKNSIRRMNGAGSQGVDRSEYCSVQTPQGFRKADLMEAHDKALREGIQATDDAMLVELAGFPVEVVDGDYQNIKITTREDLPIENRTGIGFDVHALTEGRRLILGGVDIPFERGLDGHSDADVLVHALMDALLGAAALGDIGRHFPDTDDAYKGISSMLLLQKVRDLLSENFFSIANVDMTIMAQRPRIGPHIEAMRENIAEVLGIGKSRINIKATTTERLGFVGREEGIAAE
;
A
#
# COMPACT_ATOMS: atom_id res chain seq x y z
N PRO A 1 1.84 1.08 16.40
CA PRO A 1 1.53 0.83 14.99
C PRO A 1 1.02 2.11 14.36
N VAL A 2 1.48 2.43 13.14
CA VAL A 2 1.05 3.61 12.39
C VAL A 2 -0.42 3.45 12.02
N PRO A 3 -1.31 4.44 12.30
CA PRO A 3 -2.70 4.38 11.90
C PRO A 3 -2.86 4.27 10.38
N LYS A 4 -3.88 3.54 9.93
CA LYS A 4 -4.11 3.17 8.52
C LYS A 4 -4.15 4.34 7.54
N GLN A 5 -4.67 5.49 7.94
CA GLN A 5 -4.73 6.69 7.11
C GLN A 5 -3.35 7.29 6.79
N TYR A 6 -2.30 6.89 7.48
CA TYR A 6 -0.92 7.31 7.24
C TYR A 6 -0.08 6.23 6.55
N LEU A 7 -0.66 5.05 6.24
CA LEU A 7 -0.03 4.07 5.36
C LEU A 7 0.11 4.69 3.96
N LYS A 8 1.11 4.25 3.21
CA LYS A 8 1.38 4.81 1.88
C LYS A 8 0.80 3.92 0.78
N ILE A 9 0.26 4.56 -0.25
CA ILE A 9 -0.16 3.97 -1.54
C ILE A 9 0.53 4.77 -2.63
N GLY A 10 1.38 4.14 -3.43
CA GLY A 10 2.16 4.84 -4.45
C GLY A 10 3.10 5.91 -3.87
N GLY A 11 3.66 5.67 -2.69
CA GLY A 11 4.54 6.62 -2.00
C GLY A 11 3.81 7.73 -1.21
N GLU A 12 2.50 7.93 -1.40
CA GLU A 12 1.70 8.97 -0.74
C GLU A 12 0.85 8.40 0.42
N PRO A 13 0.72 9.11 1.55
CA PRO A 13 -0.20 8.72 2.62
C PRO A 13 -1.65 8.59 2.12
N VAL A 14 -2.40 7.61 2.62
CA VAL A 14 -3.82 7.39 2.30
C VAL A 14 -4.64 8.67 2.48
N ILE A 15 -4.46 9.37 3.61
CA ILE A 15 -5.16 10.63 3.88
C ILE A 15 -4.87 11.71 2.84
N LEU A 16 -3.63 11.80 2.34
CA LEU A 16 -3.26 12.78 1.32
C LEU A 16 -4.01 12.52 0.00
N LYS A 17 -4.12 11.26 -0.42
CA LYS A 17 -4.91 10.90 -1.62
C LYS A 17 -6.37 11.28 -1.45
N THR A 18 -6.95 10.98 -0.29
CA THR A 18 -8.33 11.38 0.04
C THR A 18 -8.50 12.91 -0.01
N LEU A 19 -7.61 13.66 0.61
CA LEU A 19 -7.66 15.13 0.61
C LEU A 19 -7.55 15.71 -0.80
N LYS A 20 -6.64 15.19 -1.62
CA LYS A 20 -6.48 15.60 -3.03
C LYS A 20 -7.75 15.37 -3.84
N ALA A 21 -8.44 14.23 -3.65
CA ALA A 21 -9.68 13.92 -4.36
C ALA A 21 -10.78 14.96 -4.09
N PHE A 22 -10.92 15.44 -2.85
CA PHE A 22 -11.88 16.49 -2.52
C PHE A 22 -11.38 17.89 -2.86
N ALA A 23 -10.11 18.19 -2.67
CA ALA A 23 -9.54 19.50 -2.96
C ALA A 23 -9.60 19.87 -4.46
N ALA A 24 -9.57 18.85 -5.33
CA ALA A 24 -9.68 19.03 -6.78
C ALA A 24 -11.09 19.47 -7.26
N LEU A 25 -12.14 19.29 -6.45
CA LEU A 25 -13.52 19.59 -6.83
C LEU A 25 -13.87 21.04 -6.55
N ASP A 26 -14.37 21.77 -7.55
CA ASP A 26 -14.79 23.17 -7.41
C ASP A 26 -15.96 23.32 -6.44
N GLU A 27 -16.82 22.30 -6.35
CA GLU A 27 -18.00 22.28 -5.47
C GLU A 27 -17.63 22.14 -3.97
N VAL A 28 -16.37 21.87 -3.65
CA VAL A 28 -15.87 21.78 -2.27
C VAL A 28 -15.12 23.06 -1.92
N ASP A 29 -15.71 23.91 -1.10
CA ASP A 29 -15.11 25.19 -0.68
C ASP A 29 -14.07 25.01 0.44
N HIS A 30 -14.39 24.19 1.44
CA HIS A 30 -13.60 24.03 2.66
C HIS A 30 -13.49 22.56 3.07
N ILE A 31 -12.35 22.20 3.62
CA ILE A 31 -12.07 20.87 4.18
C ILE A 31 -11.65 21.04 5.64
N PHE A 32 -12.16 20.16 6.51
CA PHE A 32 -11.75 20.04 7.89
C PHE A 32 -11.27 18.61 8.13
N ILE A 33 -10.11 18.46 8.74
CA ILE A 33 -9.51 17.14 9.07
C ILE A 33 -9.79 16.87 10.53
N VAL A 34 -10.32 15.70 10.85
CA VAL A 34 -10.47 15.24 12.23
C VAL A 34 -9.47 14.11 12.50
N THR A 35 -8.65 14.27 13.51
CA THR A 35 -7.61 13.30 13.87
C THR A 35 -7.34 13.28 15.37
N ASN A 36 -6.64 12.24 15.84
CA ASN A 36 -6.17 12.21 17.24
C ASN A 36 -5.10 13.29 17.45
N GLU A 37 -5.01 13.79 18.67
CA GLU A 37 -4.10 14.87 19.06
C GLU A 37 -2.65 14.59 18.66
N GLU A 38 -2.15 13.38 18.85
CA GLU A 38 -0.80 12.94 18.52
C GLU A 38 -0.44 13.01 17.00
N TYR A 39 -1.46 13.14 16.13
CA TYR A 39 -1.27 13.22 14.67
C TYR A 39 -1.61 14.59 14.07
N MET A 40 -1.97 15.58 14.88
CA MET A 40 -2.33 16.91 14.39
C MET A 40 -1.17 17.59 13.67
N ASP A 41 0.03 17.56 14.25
CA ASP A 41 1.23 18.15 13.64
C ASP A 41 1.56 17.48 12.29
N ARG A 42 1.44 16.15 12.23
CA ARG A 42 1.63 15.41 10.99
C ARG A 42 0.61 15.77 9.91
N CYS A 43 -0.65 16.01 10.29
CA CYS A 43 -1.65 16.53 9.36
C CYS A 43 -1.31 17.93 8.88
N GLN A 44 -0.82 18.82 9.75
CA GLN A 44 -0.38 20.16 9.38
C GLN A 44 0.77 20.13 8.36
N GLU A 45 1.76 19.26 8.58
CA GLU A 45 2.86 19.04 7.64
C GLU A 45 2.33 18.57 6.27
N ILE A 46 1.46 17.55 6.24
CA ILE A 46 0.86 17.05 5.00
C ILE A 46 0.13 18.16 4.25
N VAL A 47 -0.67 18.97 4.94
CA VAL A 47 -1.43 20.09 4.34
C VAL A 47 -0.50 21.14 3.76
N ARG A 48 0.48 21.60 4.55
CA ARG A 48 1.46 22.62 4.16
C ARG A 48 2.31 22.17 2.97
N ASP A 49 2.89 20.98 3.07
CA ASP A 49 3.87 20.47 2.10
C ASP A 49 3.22 20.13 0.75
N ASN A 50 1.88 20.00 0.70
CA ASN A 50 1.13 19.71 -0.53
C ASN A 50 0.22 20.86 -0.98
N GLY A 51 0.29 22.06 -0.37
CA GLY A 51 -0.45 23.23 -0.80
C GLY A 51 -1.98 23.04 -0.79
N LEU A 52 -2.53 22.37 0.24
CA LEU A 52 -3.95 22.07 0.32
C LEU A 52 -4.75 23.26 0.90
N ASP A 53 -4.88 24.34 0.14
CA ASP A 53 -5.44 25.62 0.57
C ASP A 53 -6.91 25.57 1.01
N LYS A 54 -7.67 24.56 0.56
CA LYS A 54 -9.06 24.32 0.98
C LYS A 54 -9.16 23.77 2.41
N VAL A 55 -8.07 23.25 3.01
CA VAL A 55 -8.08 22.80 4.40
C VAL A 55 -8.06 24.02 5.34
N LYS A 56 -9.17 24.24 6.06
CA LYS A 56 -9.34 25.38 6.96
C LYS A 56 -9.15 25.06 8.43
N GLY A 57 -9.18 23.78 8.79
CA GLY A 57 -8.98 23.38 10.19
C GLY A 57 -8.59 21.92 10.33
N ILE A 58 -7.79 21.65 11.37
CA ILE A 58 -7.48 20.33 11.87
C ILE A 58 -8.03 20.24 13.27
N VAL A 59 -8.98 19.34 13.48
CA VAL A 59 -9.80 19.24 14.69
C VAL A 59 -9.41 18.00 15.47
N LYS A 60 -9.31 18.13 16.78
CA LYS A 60 -9.12 16.99 17.68
C LYS A 60 -10.38 16.12 17.67
N GLY A 61 -10.21 14.84 17.38
CA GLY A 61 -11.28 13.84 17.47
C GLY A 61 -11.73 13.59 18.92
N GLY A 62 -12.95 13.06 19.05
CA GLY A 62 -13.49 12.57 20.31
C GLY A 62 -13.10 11.11 20.59
N ALA A 63 -13.68 10.52 21.64
CA ALA A 63 -13.50 9.13 21.99
C ALA A 63 -14.10 8.18 20.94
N GLU A 64 -15.22 8.60 20.32
CA GLU A 64 -15.94 7.85 19.32
C GLU A 64 -16.06 8.65 18.00
N ARG A 65 -16.40 7.94 16.90
CA ARG A 65 -16.59 8.56 15.58
C ARG A 65 -17.67 9.67 15.63
N GLN A 66 -18.78 9.41 16.27
CA GLN A 66 -19.89 10.35 16.41
C GLN A 66 -19.46 11.66 17.09
N GLU A 67 -18.71 11.57 18.19
CA GLU A 67 -18.13 12.72 18.89
C GLU A 67 -17.12 13.48 18.01
N SER A 68 -16.31 12.76 17.27
CA SER A 68 -15.35 13.35 16.33
C SER A 68 -16.04 14.21 15.25
N VAL A 69 -17.15 13.70 14.68
CA VAL A 69 -17.94 14.46 13.71
C VAL A 69 -18.57 15.68 14.36
N TYR A 70 -19.12 15.54 15.57
CA TYR A 70 -19.69 16.67 16.29
C TYR A 70 -18.68 17.78 16.56
N ASN A 71 -17.47 17.42 17.00
CA ASN A 71 -16.38 18.39 17.22
C ASN A 71 -16.03 19.13 15.92
N ALA A 72 -15.99 18.42 14.80
CA ALA A 72 -15.77 19.04 13.49
C ALA A 72 -16.89 20.02 13.11
N LEU A 73 -18.14 19.64 13.32
CA LEU A 73 -19.30 20.50 13.04
C LEU A 73 -19.27 21.79 13.86
N GLN A 74 -18.90 21.72 15.14
CA GLN A 74 -18.73 22.90 15.98
C GLN A 74 -17.65 23.83 15.40
N GLU A 75 -16.52 23.28 14.95
CA GLU A 75 -15.44 24.06 14.36
C GLU A 75 -15.83 24.64 12.98
N VAL A 76 -16.53 23.87 12.13
CA VAL A 76 -17.13 24.37 10.89
C VAL A 76 -18.07 25.55 11.17
N ASN A 77 -18.91 25.43 12.19
CA ASN A 77 -19.83 26.51 12.55
C ASN A 77 -19.10 27.75 13.07
N ARG A 78 -17.97 27.58 13.73
CA ARG A 78 -17.14 28.69 14.25
C ARG A 78 -16.39 29.42 13.14
N ILE A 79 -15.76 28.67 12.21
CA ILE A 79 -14.87 29.23 11.17
C ILE A 79 -15.67 29.64 9.92
N CYS A 80 -16.67 28.82 9.52
CA CYS A 80 -17.45 28.97 8.30
C CYS A 80 -18.96 28.94 8.62
N PRO A 81 -19.52 29.90 9.37
CA PRO A 81 -20.92 29.86 9.80
C PRO A 81 -21.91 29.84 8.65
N GLY A 82 -21.56 30.41 7.49
CA GLY A 82 -22.39 30.49 6.30
C GLY A 82 -22.49 29.20 5.47
N VAL A 83 -21.78 28.13 5.82
CA VAL A 83 -21.86 26.84 5.13
C VAL A 83 -23.25 26.23 5.33
N SER A 84 -23.88 25.83 4.24
CA SER A 84 -25.22 25.23 4.24
C SER A 84 -25.21 23.71 4.23
N TYR A 85 -24.24 23.11 3.58
CA TYR A 85 -24.10 21.67 3.39
C TYR A 85 -22.74 21.17 3.85
N VAL A 86 -22.70 19.96 4.37
CA VAL A 86 -21.47 19.28 4.79
C VAL A 86 -21.43 17.87 4.22
N LEU A 87 -20.23 17.42 3.89
CA LEU A 87 -19.95 16.04 3.50
C LEU A 87 -19.08 15.41 4.58
N ILE A 88 -19.49 14.26 5.09
CA ILE A 88 -18.69 13.44 6.01
C ILE A 88 -18.05 12.33 5.22
N HIS A 89 -16.71 12.24 5.27
CA HIS A 89 -15.97 11.24 4.52
C HIS A 89 -14.88 10.56 5.36
N ASP A 90 -14.76 9.25 5.19
CA ASP A 90 -13.70 8.47 5.83
C ASP A 90 -12.34 8.79 5.20
N ALA A 91 -11.39 9.32 5.96
CA ALA A 91 -10.01 9.58 5.49
C ALA A 91 -9.31 8.33 4.94
N ALA A 92 -9.80 7.13 5.27
CA ALA A 92 -9.31 5.85 4.80
C ALA A 92 -10.01 5.33 3.52
N ARG A 93 -10.72 6.19 2.75
CA ARG A 93 -11.29 5.86 1.44
C ARG A 93 -10.66 6.72 0.33
N PRO A 94 -9.41 6.43 -0.06
CA PRO A 94 -8.66 7.28 -0.99
C PRO A 94 -9.09 7.13 -2.46
N PHE A 95 -9.97 6.16 -2.78
CA PHE A 95 -10.38 5.84 -4.15
C PHE A 95 -11.79 6.31 -4.48
N VAL A 96 -12.31 7.28 -3.73
CA VAL A 96 -13.59 7.90 -4.05
C VAL A 96 -13.49 8.62 -5.39
N SER A 97 -14.41 8.31 -6.33
CA SER A 97 -14.46 8.99 -7.61
C SER A 97 -15.18 10.35 -7.50
N GLU A 98 -14.77 11.30 -8.35
CA GLU A 98 -15.45 12.59 -8.47
C GLU A 98 -16.96 12.43 -8.72
N GLN A 99 -17.35 11.44 -9.53
CA GLN A 99 -18.76 11.20 -9.85
C GLN A 99 -19.58 10.84 -8.60
N VAL A 100 -19.04 9.99 -7.72
CA VAL A 100 -19.71 9.65 -6.44
C VAL A 100 -19.87 10.89 -5.57
N VAL A 101 -18.83 11.71 -5.44
CA VAL A 101 -18.88 12.94 -4.65
C VAL A 101 -19.94 13.90 -5.20
N ARG A 102 -19.95 14.15 -6.51
CA ARG A 102 -20.91 15.02 -7.19
C ARG A 102 -22.35 14.50 -7.08
N ASN A 103 -22.57 13.19 -7.19
CA ASN A 103 -23.89 12.58 -6.99
C ASN A 103 -24.42 12.85 -5.57
N VAL A 104 -23.57 12.67 -4.55
CA VAL A 104 -23.95 12.96 -3.15
C VAL A 104 -24.22 14.45 -2.96
N ILE A 105 -23.37 15.34 -3.48
CA ILE A 105 -23.58 16.80 -3.38
C ILE A 105 -24.94 17.19 -3.99
N LYS A 106 -25.22 16.73 -5.21
CA LYS A 106 -26.48 17.02 -5.90
C LYS A 106 -27.70 16.53 -5.11
N ALA A 107 -27.68 15.26 -4.69
CA ALA A 107 -28.80 14.69 -3.94
C ALA A 107 -28.96 15.38 -2.58
N THR A 108 -27.88 15.76 -1.91
CA THR A 108 -27.93 16.53 -0.66
C THR A 108 -28.57 17.91 -0.86
N ALA A 109 -28.21 18.60 -1.93
CA ALA A 109 -28.82 19.93 -2.23
C ALA A 109 -30.30 19.80 -2.52
N GLU A 110 -30.74 18.75 -3.22
CA GLU A 110 -32.15 18.54 -3.59
C GLU A 110 -33.03 17.99 -2.45
N LYS A 111 -32.46 17.07 -1.63
CA LYS A 111 -33.20 16.27 -0.64
C LYS A 111 -32.89 16.61 0.82
N GLY A 112 -31.77 17.30 1.08
CA GLY A 112 -31.31 17.63 2.43
C GLY A 112 -30.29 16.66 3.01
N ALA A 113 -30.41 15.36 2.73
CA ALA A 113 -29.43 14.35 3.11
C ALA A 113 -29.30 13.26 2.04
N ALA A 114 -28.07 12.76 1.83
CA ALA A 114 -27.79 11.69 0.88
C ALA A 114 -26.59 10.85 1.31
N VAL A 115 -26.61 9.56 0.96
CA VAL A 115 -25.54 8.60 1.25
C VAL A 115 -25.21 7.75 0.04
N ALA A 116 -23.90 7.57 -0.23
CA ALA A 116 -23.44 6.66 -1.27
C ALA A 116 -23.56 5.21 -0.82
N CYS A 117 -24.14 4.35 -1.66
CA CYS A 117 -24.32 2.93 -1.39
C CYS A 117 -23.97 2.09 -2.60
N VAL A 118 -23.53 0.84 -2.36
CA VAL A 118 -23.37 -0.18 -3.40
C VAL A 118 -24.23 -1.40 -3.06
N ALA A 119 -24.75 -2.08 -4.08
CA ALA A 119 -25.54 -3.30 -3.90
C ALA A 119 -24.70 -4.40 -3.22
N MET A 120 -25.37 -5.23 -2.40
CA MET A 120 -24.69 -6.37 -1.75
C MET A 120 -24.36 -7.45 -2.77
N LYS A 121 -23.06 -7.81 -2.91
CA LYS A 121 -22.62 -8.91 -3.81
C LYS A 121 -22.77 -10.29 -3.19
N ASN A 122 -22.49 -10.41 -1.89
CA ASN A 122 -22.54 -11.68 -1.16
C ASN A 122 -23.94 -11.97 -0.61
N SER A 123 -24.26 -13.24 -0.37
CA SER A 123 -25.45 -13.62 0.40
C SER A 123 -25.34 -13.13 1.83
N ILE A 124 -26.43 -12.56 2.37
CA ILE A 124 -26.48 -12.00 3.72
C ILE A 124 -27.29 -12.93 4.62
N ARG A 125 -26.88 -13.04 5.88
CA ARG A 125 -27.61 -13.76 6.91
C ARG A 125 -27.81 -12.88 8.14
N ARG A 126 -29.04 -12.85 8.65
CA ARG A 126 -29.32 -12.25 9.95
C ARG A 126 -28.93 -13.24 11.04
N MET A 127 -28.08 -12.83 11.95
CA MET A 127 -27.72 -13.62 13.14
C MET A 127 -28.77 -13.40 14.24
N ASN A 128 -29.25 -14.46 14.89
CA ASN A 128 -30.30 -14.39 15.92
C ASN A 128 -29.91 -15.11 17.23
N GLY A 129 -28.62 -15.24 17.50
CA GLY A 129 -28.07 -15.85 18.72
C GLY A 129 -28.10 -17.38 18.75
N ALA A 130 -29.16 -18.02 18.28
CA ALA A 130 -29.31 -19.47 18.21
C ALA A 130 -28.98 -20.06 16.82
N GLY A 131 -28.77 -19.19 15.83
CA GLY A 131 -28.52 -19.62 14.46
C GLY A 131 -28.49 -18.42 13.51
N SER A 132 -28.83 -18.64 12.23
CA SER A 132 -28.89 -17.58 11.25
C SER A 132 -29.97 -17.82 10.21
N GLN A 133 -30.54 -16.75 9.66
CA GLN A 133 -31.55 -16.79 8.60
C GLN A 133 -31.03 -16.03 7.37
N GLY A 134 -31.17 -16.62 6.17
CA GLY A 134 -30.93 -15.93 4.92
C GLY A 134 -31.92 -14.78 4.73
N VAL A 135 -31.45 -13.64 4.22
CA VAL A 135 -32.29 -12.50 3.85
C VAL A 135 -32.12 -12.19 2.37
N ASP A 136 -33.14 -11.57 1.76
CA ASP A 136 -33.03 -11.13 0.38
C ASP A 136 -32.06 -9.95 0.32
N ARG A 137 -30.93 -10.15 -0.34
CA ARG A 137 -29.90 -9.12 -0.46
C ARG A 137 -30.30 -7.92 -1.31
N SER A 138 -31.33 -8.05 -2.14
CA SER A 138 -31.84 -6.93 -2.97
C SER A 138 -32.48 -5.82 -2.15
N GLU A 139 -32.87 -6.11 -0.90
CA GLU A 139 -33.40 -5.13 0.05
C GLU A 139 -32.30 -4.40 0.83
N TYR A 140 -31.02 -4.70 0.59
CA TYR A 140 -29.89 -4.16 1.35
C TYR A 140 -28.84 -3.56 0.43
N CYS A 141 -28.21 -2.52 0.91
CA CYS A 141 -27.01 -1.95 0.28
C CYS A 141 -25.87 -1.81 1.31
N SER A 142 -24.65 -1.76 0.82
CA SER A 142 -23.48 -1.45 1.65
C SER A 142 -23.24 0.05 1.60
N VAL A 143 -23.35 0.68 2.76
CA VAL A 143 -23.15 2.13 2.92
C VAL A 143 -21.68 2.48 2.79
N GLN A 144 -21.44 3.56 2.04
CA GLN A 144 -20.12 4.16 1.89
C GLN A 144 -20.12 5.60 2.39
N THR A 145 -19.00 6.28 2.23
CA THR A 145 -18.89 7.72 2.31
C THR A 145 -18.33 8.25 0.99
N PRO A 146 -18.66 9.51 0.58
CA PRO A 146 -19.24 10.58 1.39
C PRO A 146 -20.69 10.37 1.76
N GLN A 147 -21.08 10.92 2.91
CA GLN A 147 -22.45 11.14 3.34
C GLN A 147 -22.67 12.65 3.40
N GLY A 148 -23.66 13.15 2.71
CA GLY A 148 -23.96 14.58 2.58
C GLY A 148 -25.19 14.98 3.38
N PHE A 149 -25.14 16.15 4.01
CA PHE A 149 -26.23 16.63 4.87
C PHE A 149 -26.38 18.15 4.78
N ARG A 150 -27.62 18.63 4.94
CA ARG A 150 -27.83 20.00 5.35
C ARG A 150 -27.24 20.19 6.75
N LYS A 151 -26.33 21.17 6.92
CA LYS A 151 -25.60 21.37 8.19
C LYS A 151 -26.54 21.49 9.38
N ALA A 152 -27.66 22.21 9.24
CA ALA A 152 -28.61 22.40 10.32
C ALA A 152 -29.25 21.08 10.80
N ASP A 153 -29.66 20.23 9.86
CA ASP A 153 -30.30 18.94 10.15
C ASP A 153 -29.33 17.97 10.84
N LEU A 154 -28.06 17.93 10.38
CA LEU A 154 -27.03 17.12 11.01
C LEU A 154 -26.67 17.63 12.41
N MET A 155 -26.58 18.95 12.61
CA MET A 155 -26.36 19.53 13.94
C MET A 155 -27.51 19.18 14.90
N GLU A 156 -28.76 19.30 14.46
CA GLU A 156 -29.93 18.91 15.27
C GLU A 156 -29.91 17.43 15.62
N ALA A 157 -29.54 16.56 14.69
CA ALA A 157 -29.41 15.12 14.92
C ALA A 157 -28.34 14.80 15.99
N HIS A 158 -27.18 15.43 15.93
CA HIS A 158 -26.13 15.27 16.95
C HIS A 158 -26.55 15.84 18.31
N ASP A 159 -27.20 17.01 18.37
CA ASP A 159 -27.68 17.60 19.61
C ASP A 159 -28.74 16.71 20.27
N LYS A 160 -29.67 16.15 19.48
CA LYS A 160 -30.65 15.17 19.95
C LYS A 160 -29.97 13.92 20.50
N ALA A 161 -29.00 13.38 19.76
CA ALA A 161 -28.27 12.18 20.19
C ALA A 161 -27.54 12.39 21.52
N LEU A 162 -26.93 13.56 21.71
CA LEU A 162 -26.28 13.90 22.97
C LEU A 162 -27.27 13.97 24.13
N ARG A 163 -28.44 14.58 23.93
CA ARG A 163 -29.48 14.68 24.98
C ARG A 163 -30.09 13.34 25.35
N GLU A 164 -30.27 12.45 24.36
CA GLU A 164 -30.99 11.19 24.53
C GLU A 164 -30.06 9.97 24.70
N GLY A 165 -28.74 10.16 24.63
CA GLY A 165 -27.75 9.09 24.75
C GLY A 165 -27.78 8.10 23.58
N ILE A 166 -28.17 8.58 22.37
CA ILE A 166 -28.27 7.75 21.16
C ILE A 166 -26.88 7.54 20.57
N GLN A 167 -26.58 6.29 20.25
CA GLN A 167 -25.41 5.91 19.46
C GLN A 167 -25.84 5.36 18.11
N ALA A 168 -25.27 5.87 17.03
CA ALA A 168 -25.52 5.43 15.67
C ALA A 168 -24.22 4.91 15.02
N THR A 169 -24.35 4.00 14.07
CA THR A 169 -23.21 3.44 13.34
C THR A 169 -22.59 4.41 12.34
N ASP A 170 -23.41 5.32 11.82
CA ASP A 170 -23.00 6.38 10.90
C ASP A 170 -23.90 7.63 11.05
N ASP A 171 -23.58 8.69 10.29
CA ASP A 171 -24.29 9.95 10.38
C ASP A 171 -25.64 9.90 9.66
N ALA A 172 -25.80 9.06 8.63
CA ALA A 172 -27.07 8.86 7.95
C ALA A 172 -28.12 8.28 8.93
N MET A 173 -27.76 7.22 9.66
CA MET A 173 -28.62 6.65 10.71
C MET A 173 -29.00 7.66 11.78
N LEU A 174 -28.04 8.54 12.15
CA LEU A 174 -28.29 9.57 13.15
C LEU A 174 -29.35 10.59 12.69
N VAL A 175 -29.24 11.00 11.44
CA VAL A 175 -30.17 11.95 10.78
C VAL A 175 -31.56 11.32 10.61
N GLU A 176 -31.63 10.03 10.25
CA GLU A 176 -32.90 9.28 10.19
C GLU A 176 -33.59 9.18 11.58
N LEU A 177 -32.83 8.89 12.64
CA LEU A 177 -33.35 8.87 14.02
C LEU A 177 -33.81 10.24 14.51
N ALA A 178 -33.31 11.31 13.92
CA ALA A 178 -33.81 12.65 14.17
C ALA A 178 -35.13 12.98 13.39
N GLY A 179 -35.51 12.15 12.43
CA GLY A 179 -36.75 12.26 11.66
C GLY A 179 -36.57 12.86 10.26
N PHE A 180 -35.33 13.00 9.79
CA PHE A 180 -35.06 13.51 8.44
C PHE A 180 -34.83 12.34 7.46
N PRO A 181 -35.37 12.39 6.24
CA PRO A 181 -35.16 11.37 5.24
C PRO A 181 -33.75 11.46 4.67
N VAL A 182 -33.17 10.28 4.32
CA VAL A 182 -31.86 10.18 3.68
C VAL A 182 -32.03 9.52 2.31
N GLU A 183 -31.56 10.18 1.26
CA GLU A 183 -31.57 9.67 -0.11
C GLU A 183 -30.37 8.74 -0.34
N VAL A 184 -30.59 7.61 -1.01
CA VAL A 184 -29.53 6.70 -1.40
C VAL A 184 -29.09 6.99 -2.83
N VAL A 185 -27.81 7.21 -3.06
CA VAL A 185 -27.22 7.39 -4.38
C VAL A 185 -26.21 6.29 -4.70
N ASP A 186 -26.00 6.04 -5.98
CA ASP A 186 -25.04 5.03 -6.43
C ASP A 186 -23.62 5.39 -5.98
N GLY A 187 -23.01 4.47 -5.26
CA GLY A 187 -21.61 4.47 -4.87
C GLY A 187 -20.72 3.77 -5.91
N ASP A 188 -19.50 3.44 -5.52
CA ASP A 188 -18.53 2.74 -6.35
C ASP A 188 -17.87 1.62 -5.55
N TYR A 189 -17.80 0.41 -6.12
CA TYR A 189 -17.10 -0.71 -5.49
C TYR A 189 -15.59 -0.46 -5.32
N GLN A 190 -15.01 0.43 -6.11
CA GLN A 190 -13.62 0.85 -5.93
C GLN A 190 -13.43 1.80 -4.74
N ASN A 191 -14.48 2.46 -4.27
CA ASN A 191 -14.46 3.32 -3.09
C ASN A 191 -14.38 2.50 -1.79
N ILE A 192 -13.38 1.61 -1.73
CA ILE A 192 -13.14 0.75 -0.58
C ILE A 192 -12.63 1.55 0.62
N LYS A 193 -12.94 1.08 1.81
CA LYS A 193 -12.36 1.59 3.05
C LYS A 193 -11.13 0.75 3.39
N ILE A 194 -9.96 1.36 3.45
CA ILE A 194 -8.75 0.71 3.94
C ILE A 194 -8.92 0.42 5.44
N THR A 195 -9.15 -0.83 5.79
CA THR A 195 -9.32 -1.29 7.17
C THR A 195 -8.15 -2.13 7.63
N THR A 196 -7.63 -2.95 6.74
CA THR A 196 -6.49 -3.86 6.95
C THR A 196 -5.42 -3.61 5.88
N ARG A 197 -4.27 -4.27 6.01
CA ARG A 197 -3.20 -4.17 5.00
C ARG A 197 -3.59 -4.81 3.68
N GLU A 198 -4.44 -5.82 3.73
CA GLU A 198 -4.95 -6.54 2.55
C GLU A 198 -5.83 -5.65 1.66
N ASP A 199 -6.38 -4.55 2.21
CA ASP A 199 -7.16 -3.56 1.46
C ASP A 199 -6.28 -2.58 0.66
N LEU A 200 -4.96 -2.58 0.91
CA LEU A 200 -4.04 -1.76 0.14
C LEU A 200 -3.89 -2.34 -1.27
N PRO A 201 -3.93 -1.51 -2.33
CA PRO A 201 -3.67 -1.99 -3.68
C PRO A 201 -2.31 -2.67 -3.77
N ILE A 202 -2.27 -3.85 -4.36
CA ILE A 202 -1.01 -4.51 -4.68
C ILE A 202 -0.37 -3.73 -5.82
N GLU A 203 0.65 -2.94 -5.52
CA GLU A 203 1.53 -2.36 -6.54
C GLU A 203 2.52 -3.42 -6.97
N ASN A 204 2.30 -3.98 -8.16
CA ASN A 204 3.31 -4.86 -8.77
C ASN A 204 4.44 -3.99 -9.32
N ARG A 205 5.66 -4.25 -8.85
CA ARG A 205 6.88 -3.63 -9.36
C ARG A 205 7.77 -4.72 -9.95
N THR A 206 8.47 -4.39 -11.00
CA THR A 206 9.49 -5.25 -11.61
C THR A 206 10.83 -4.56 -11.55
N GLY A 207 11.88 -5.33 -11.33
CA GLY A 207 13.26 -4.86 -11.37
C GLY A 207 14.08 -5.78 -12.24
N ILE A 208 15.13 -5.22 -12.81
CA ILE A 208 16.18 -5.93 -13.55
C ILE A 208 17.49 -5.68 -12.85
N GLY A 209 18.35 -6.69 -12.77
CA GLY A 209 19.70 -6.59 -12.27
C GLY A 209 20.62 -7.39 -13.19
N PHE A 210 21.78 -6.85 -13.44
CA PHE A 210 22.82 -7.49 -14.26
C PHE A 210 24.16 -7.34 -13.54
N ASP A 211 24.88 -8.46 -13.43
CA ASP A 211 26.23 -8.46 -12.88
C ASP A 211 27.15 -9.37 -13.68
N VAL A 212 28.45 -9.10 -13.61
CA VAL A 212 29.50 -9.86 -14.28
C VAL A 212 30.76 -9.90 -13.45
N HIS A 213 31.32 -11.10 -13.31
CA HIS A 213 32.58 -11.31 -12.63
C HIS A 213 33.57 -12.07 -13.49
N ALA A 214 34.86 -11.68 -13.40
CA ALA A 214 35.95 -12.35 -14.12
C ALA A 214 36.27 -13.72 -13.51
N LEU A 215 36.59 -14.71 -14.35
CA LEU A 215 37.08 -16.01 -13.92
C LEU A 215 38.54 -15.92 -13.55
N THR A 216 38.92 -16.40 -12.36
CA THR A 216 40.29 -16.41 -11.85
C THR A 216 40.65 -17.73 -11.21
N GLU A 217 41.96 -18.06 -11.18
CA GLU A 217 42.47 -19.24 -10.50
C GLU A 217 42.51 -19.06 -8.98
N GLY A 218 42.48 -20.15 -8.24
CA GLY A 218 42.67 -20.16 -6.78
C GLY A 218 41.44 -19.72 -5.98
N ARG A 219 40.26 -19.46 -6.62
CA ARG A 219 39.00 -19.19 -5.98
C ARG A 219 37.99 -20.31 -6.25
N ARG A 220 37.05 -20.49 -5.34
CA ARG A 220 35.88 -21.39 -5.52
C ARG A 220 34.86 -20.71 -6.43
N LEU A 221 34.19 -21.51 -7.24
CA LEU A 221 33.04 -21.01 -8.02
C LEU A 221 31.75 -21.18 -7.22
N ILE A 222 31.22 -20.09 -6.74
CA ILE A 222 29.96 -20.07 -5.98
C ILE A 222 28.90 -19.39 -6.82
N LEU A 223 27.76 -20.06 -7.05
CA LEU A 223 26.60 -19.51 -7.75
C LEU A 223 25.30 -19.92 -7.02
N GLY A 224 24.43 -18.96 -6.69
CA GLY A 224 23.23 -19.23 -5.91
C GLY A 224 23.49 -19.90 -4.58
N GLY A 225 24.62 -19.58 -3.94
CA GLY A 225 25.09 -20.20 -2.70
C GLY A 225 25.55 -21.64 -2.85
N VAL A 226 25.72 -22.15 -4.07
CA VAL A 226 26.20 -23.51 -4.37
C VAL A 226 27.68 -23.48 -4.81
N ASP A 227 28.50 -24.28 -4.16
CA ASP A 227 29.91 -24.50 -4.57
C ASP A 227 29.95 -25.46 -5.75
N ILE A 228 30.33 -24.95 -6.92
CA ILE A 228 30.40 -25.71 -8.17
C ILE A 228 31.83 -26.19 -8.41
N PRO A 229 32.07 -27.50 -8.54
CA PRO A 229 33.38 -28.00 -8.86
C PRO A 229 33.89 -27.50 -10.22
N PHE A 230 34.86 -26.60 -10.19
CA PHE A 230 35.50 -26.04 -11.38
C PHE A 230 36.91 -25.54 -11.04
N GLU A 231 37.81 -25.53 -12.05
CA GLU A 231 39.22 -25.14 -11.85
C GLU A 231 39.42 -23.64 -11.57
N ARG A 232 38.41 -22.81 -11.86
CA ARG A 232 38.43 -21.36 -11.64
C ARG A 232 37.20 -20.93 -10.86
N GLY A 233 37.32 -19.88 -10.08
CA GLY A 233 36.19 -19.23 -9.44
C GLY A 233 36.03 -17.78 -9.93
N LEU A 234 35.08 -17.04 -9.37
CA LEU A 234 34.83 -15.65 -9.73
C LEU A 234 35.65 -14.71 -8.83
N ASP A 235 36.15 -13.63 -9.43
CA ASP A 235 36.87 -12.57 -8.71
C ASP A 235 35.91 -11.54 -8.19
N GLY A 236 36.07 -11.09 -6.93
CA GLY A 236 35.24 -10.07 -6.30
C GLY A 236 35.56 -9.94 -4.81
N HIS A 237 34.96 -8.92 -4.18
CA HIS A 237 35.21 -8.57 -2.78
C HIS A 237 34.56 -9.56 -1.78
N SER A 238 33.36 -10.05 -2.09
CA SER A 238 32.62 -11.08 -1.35
C SER A 238 33.02 -12.50 -1.79
N ASP A 239 32.12 -13.46 -1.70
CA ASP A 239 32.25 -14.77 -2.34
C ASP A 239 32.04 -14.71 -3.88
N ALA A 240 31.79 -13.52 -4.42
CA ALA A 240 31.59 -13.21 -5.85
C ALA A 240 30.47 -14.02 -6.53
N ASP A 241 29.39 -14.31 -5.82
CA ASP A 241 28.21 -14.97 -6.37
C ASP A 241 27.44 -13.99 -7.30
N VAL A 242 27.83 -13.97 -8.56
CA VAL A 242 27.28 -13.07 -9.59
C VAL A 242 25.76 -13.23 -9.77
N LEU A 243 25.21 -14.44 -9.54
CA LEU A 243 23.77 -14.69 -9.63
C LEU A 243 23.02 -13.97 -8.52
N VAL A 244 23.52 -14.07 -7.29
CA VAL A 244 22.91 -13.44 -6.12
C VAL A 244 23.08 -11.93 -6.16
N HIS A 245 24.19 -11.41 -6.69
CA HIS A 245 24.41 -9.97 -6.88
C HIS A 245 23.38 -9.38 -7.87
N ALA A 246 23.21 -9.99 -9.05
CA ALA A 246 22.20 -9.57 -10.03
C ALA A 246 20.78 -9.62 -9.43
N LEU A 247 20.47 -10.66 -8.63
CA LEU A 247 19.20 -10.77 -7.94
C LEU A 247 18.99 -9.63 -6.93
N MET A 248 20.00 -9.30 -6.13
CA MET A 248 19.88 -8.20 -5.15
C MET A 248 19.65 -6.86 -5.84
N ASP A 249 20.34 -6.58 -6.94
CA ASP A 249 20.13 -5.36 -7.71
C ASP A 249 18.74 -5.30 -8.34
N ALA A 250 18.23 -6.41 -8.86
CA ALA A 250 16.84 -6.47 -9.35
C ALA A 250 15.83 -6.16 -8.25
N LEU A 251 16.01 -6.73 -7.06
CA LEU A 251 15.12 -6.53 -5.91
C LEU A 251 15.15 -5.10 -5.38
N LEU A 252 16.34 -4.52 -5.20
CA LEU A 252 16.54 -3.14 -4.75
C LEU A 252 16.01 -2.15 -5.78
N GLY A 253 16.28 -2.40 -7.07
CA GLY A 253 15.80 -1.57 -8.17
C GLY A 253 14.27 -1.55 -8.27
N ALA A 254 13.59 -2.71 -8.15
CA ALA A 254 12.13 -2.79 -8.11
C ALA A 254 11.53 -1.94 -6.97
N ALA A 255 12.20 -1.91 -5.82
CA ALA A 255 11.78 -1.15 -4.65
C ALA A 255 12.20 0.35 -4.70
N ALA A 256 12.97 0.78 -5.72
CA ALA A 256 13.59 2.11 -5.82
C ALA A 256 14.52 2.43 -4.61
N LEU A 257 15.25 1.42 -4.12
CA LEU A 257 16.16 1.55 -2.97
C LEU A 257 17.64 1.68 -3.39
N GLY A 258 17.93 1.84 -4.68
CA GLY A 258 19.29 1.91 -5.22
C GLY A 258 19.83 0.55 -5.63
N ASP A 259 21.11 0.31 -5.41
CA ASP A 259 21.88 -0.89 -5.81
C ASP A 259 22.67 -1.50 -4.64
N ILE A 260 23.30 -2.65 -4.87
CA ILE A 260 24.08 -3.33 -3.84
C ILE A 260 25.32 -2.53 -3.40
N GLY A 261 25.94 -1.76 -4.30
CA GLY A 261 27.11 -0.94 -3.98
C GLY A 261 26.81 0.17 -2.96
N ARG A 262 25.57 0.68 -2.96
CA ARG A 262 25.11 1.66 -1.97
C ARG A 262 24.91 1.04 -0.59
N HIS A 263 24.43 -0.18 -0.51
CA HIS A 263 24.12 -0.87 0.76
C HIS A 263 25.30 -1.66 1.33
N PHE A 264 26.18 -2.16 0.46
CA PHE A 264 27.31 -3.02 0.81
C PHE A 264 28.57 -2.59 0.05
N PRO A 265 29.13 -1.41 0.36
CA PRO A 265 30.26 -0.84 -0.39
C PRO A 265 31.51 -1.72 -0.28
N ASP A 266 32.23 -1.91 -1.38
CA ASP A 266 33.47 -2.67 -1.47
C ASP A 266 34.60 -2.09 -0.58
N THR A 267 34.44 -0.84 -0.15
CA THR A 267 35.39 -0.14 0.74
C THR A 267 35.24 -0.54 2.20
N ASP A 268 34.20 -1.28 2.56
CA ASP A 268 33.95 -1.73 3.93
C ASP A 268 34.47 -3.15 4.13
N ASP A 269 35.50 -3.29 4.94
CA ASP A 269 36.12 -4.57 5.28
C ASP A 269 35.16 -5.58 5.92
N ALA A 270 34.02 -5.12 6.48
CA ALA A 270 32.98 -5.98 7.04
C ALA A 270 32.35 -6.93 6.00
N TYR A 271 32.43 -6.59 4.72
CA TYR A 271 31.87 -7.39 3.62
C TYR A 271 32.92 -8.24 2.89
N LYS A 272 34.21 -8.17 3.28
CA LYS A 272 35.27 -8.92 2.64
C LYS A 272 35.12 -10.42 2.85
N GLY A 273 34.96 -11.17 1.76
CA GLY A 273 34.78 -12.63 1.79
C GLY A 273 33.41 -13.07 2.39
N ILE A 274 32.48 -12.17 2.62
CA ILE A 274 31.15 -12.52 3.13
C ILE A 274 30.36 -13.33 2.09
N SER A 275 29.50 -14.23 2.57
CA SER A 275 28.56 -14.94 1.70
C SER A 275 27.51 -14.00 1.15
N SER A 276 27.33 -13.98 -0.17
CA SER A 276 26.29 -13.21 -0.85
C SER A 276 24.86 -13.61 -0.42
N MET A 277 24.69 -14.86 0.06
CA MET A 277 23.41 -15.30 0.63
C MET A 277 23.06 -14.56 1.92
N LEU A 278 24.04 -14.16 2.75
CA LEU A 278 23.82 -13.31 3.93
C LEU A 278 23.47 -11.87 3.52
N LEU A 279 24.05 -11.37 2.43
CA LEU A 279 23.69 -10.06 1.87
C LEU A 279 22.25 -10.09 1.31
N LEU A 280 21.89 -11.16 0.62
CA LEU A 280 20.52 -11.37 0.12
C LEU A 280 19.49 -11.40 1.26
N GLN A 281 19.83 -12.00 2.39
CA GLN A 281 18.98 -11.97 3.59
C GLN A 281 18.75 -10.52 4.08
N LYS A 282 19.80 -9.70 4.12
CA LYS A 282 19.69 -8.28 4.50
C LYS A 282 18.81 -7.49 3.51
N VAL A 283 18.92 -7.77 2.19
CA VAL A 283 18.06 -7.15 1.17
C VAL A 283 16.61 -7.56 1.38
N ARG A 284 16.32 -8.85 1.64
CA ARG A 284 14.98 -9.32 1.98
C ARG A 284 14.39 -8.57 3.19
N ASP A 285 15.20 -8.44 4.25
CA ASP A 285 14.76 -7.76 5.48
C ASP A 285 14.48 -6.27 5.20
N LEU A 286 15.33 -5.60 4.43
CA LEU A 286 15.15 -4.22 3.98
C LEU A 286 13.86 -4.05 3.15
N LEU A 287 13.57 -4.98 2.24
CA LEU A 287 12.30 -4.98 1.49
C LEU A 287 11.10 -5.11 2.43
N SER A 288 11.16 -6.03 3.39
CA SER A 288 10.10 -6.24 4.38
C SER A 288 9.86 -5.00 5.25
N GLU A 289 10.94 -4.31 5.70
CA GLU A 289 10.86 -3.05 6.44
C GLU A 289 10.20 -1.93 5.62
N ASN A 290 10.37 -1.95 4.30
CA ASN A 290 9.71 -1.03 3.36
C ASN A 290 8.38 -1.56 2.83
N PHE A 291 7.83 -2.63 3.42
CA PHE A 291 6.52 -3.22 3.11
C PHE A 291 6.41 -3.83 1.71
N PHE A 292 7.53 -4.22 1.10
CA PHE A 292 7.55 -4.99 -0.14
C PHE A 292 7.55 -6.49 0.13
N SER A 293 6.92 -7.25 -0.76
CA SER A 293 6.97 -8.70 -0.80
C SER A 293 7.39 -9.18 -2.19
N ILE A 294 8.16 -10.26 -2.23
CA ILE A 294 8.66 -10.83 -3.48
C ILE A 294 7.61 -11.77 -4.05
N ALA A 295 7.11 -11.47 -5.25
CA ALA A 295 6.12 -12.29 -5.93
C ALA A 295 6.77 -13.51 -6.61
N ASN A 296 7.80 -13.27 -7.45
CA ASN A 296 8.58 -14.29 -8.14
C ASN A 296 9.94 -13.73 -8.56
N VAL A 297 10.83 -14.61 -8.94
CA VAL A 297 12.17 -14.31 -9.47
C VAL A 297 12.42 -15.17 -10.69
N ASP A 298 12.94 -14.57 -11.76
CA ASP A 298 13.40 -15.25 -12.97
C ASP A 298 14.80 -14.78 -13.33
N MET A 299 15.78 -15.69 -13.30
CA MET A 299 17.19 -15.38 -13.47
C MET A 299 17.81 -16.17 -14.61
N THR A 300 18.84 -15.61 -15.22
CA THR A 300 19.60 -16.25 -16.30
C THR A 300 21.09 -16.17 -15.99
N ILE A 301 21.76 -17.33 -15.97
CA ILE A 301 23.23 -17.42 -15.86
C ILE A 301 23.79 -17.59 -17.27
N MET A 302 24.73 -16.76 -17.65
CA MET A 302 25.48 -16.83 -18.92
C MET A 302 26.90 -17.32 -18.63
N ALA A 303 27.16 -18.61 -18.92
CA ALA A 303 28.43 -19.25 -18.67
C ALA A 303 28.79 -20.23 -19.80
N GLN A 304 29.99 -20.13 -20.37
CA GLN A 304 30.46 -21.10 -21.38
C GLN A 304 30.82 -22.44 -20.72
N ARG A 305 31.46 -22.40 -19.55
CA ARG A 305 31.79 -23.49 -18.65
C ARG A 305 31.77 -23.01 -17.21
N PRO A 306 31.51 -23.91 -16.20
CA PRO A 306 31.10 -25.32 -16.34
C PRO A 306 29.61 -25.44 -16.75
N ARG A 307 29.10 -26.69 -16.87
CA ARG A 307 27.65 -26.91 -17.05
C ARG A 307 26.92 -26.59 -15.76
N ILE A 308 26.02 -25.59 -15.81
CA ILE A 308 25.26 -25.10 -14.66
C ILE A 308 24.03 -25.96 -14.36
N GLY A 309 23.42 -26.57 -15.39
CA GLY A 309 22.14 -27.30 -15.28
C GLY A 309 22.02 -28.25 -14.07
N PRO A 310 23.05 -29.10 -13.75
CA PRO A 310 22.96 -30.00 -12.61
C PRO A 310 22.83 -29.32 -11.23
N HIS A 311 23.19 -28.05 -11.12
CA HIS A 311 23.24 -27.28 -9.86
C HIS A 311 22.04 -26.36 -9.66
N ILE A 312 21.22 -26.16 -10.68
CA ILE A 312 20.08 -25.20 -10.66
C ILE A 312 19.11 -25.48 -9.52
N GLU A 313 18.81 -26.76 -9.27
CA GLU A 313 17.80 -27.09 -8.26
C GLU A 313 18.28 -26.74 -6.85
N ALA A 314 19.55 -26.98 -6.53
CA ALA A 314 20.13 -26.58 -5.25
C ALA A 314 20.21 -25.05 -5.09
N MET A 315 20.54 -24.31 -6.16
CA MET A 315 20.51 -22.85 -6.15
C MET A 315 19.10 -22.32 -5.86
N ARG A 316 18.07 -22.90 -6.50
CA ARG A 316 16.67 -22.53 -6.28
C ARG A 316 16.24 -22.77 -4.83
N GLU A 317 16.67 -23.87 -4.23
CA GLU A 317 16.40 -24.21 -2.82
C GLU A 317 17.03 -23.19 -1.88
N ASN A 318 18.31 -22.90 -2.05
CA ASN A 318 19.03 -21.92 -1.23
C ASN A 318 18.39 -20.52 -1.29
N ILE A 319 18.11 -20.04 -2.51
CA ILE A 319 17.51 -18.72 -2.71
C ILE A 319 16.07 -18.68 -2.13
N ALA A 320 15.29 -19.75 -2.32
CA ALA A 320 13.93 -19.85 -1.76
C ALA A 320 13.93 -19.77 -0.23
N GLU A 321 14.86 -20.47 0.41
CA GLU A 321 15.02 -20.46 1.87
C GLU A 321 15.38 -19.07 2.38
N VAL A 322 16.37 -18.41 1.78
CA VAL A 322 16.78 -17.05 2.19
C VAL A 322 15.68 -16.02 1.97
N LEU A 323 15.00 -16.06 0.82
CA LEU A 323 13.92 -15.11 0.51
C LEU A 323 12.63 -15.41 1.27
N GLY A 324 12.47 -16.59 1.86
CA GLY A 324 11.24 -17.01 2.54
C GLY A 324 10.04 -17.18 1.61
N ILE A 325 10.27 -17.54 0.33
CA ILE A 325 9.23 -17.77 -0.68
C ILE A 325 9.26 -19.21 -1.19
N GLY A 326 8.14 -19.68 -1.74
CA GLY A 326 8.06 -21.03 -2.30
C GLY A 326 8.99 -21.21 -3.49
N LYS A 327 9.71 -22.37 -3.58
CA LYS A 327 10.61 -22.71 -4.68
C LYS A 327 9.97 -22.61 -6.07
N SER A 328 8.65 -22.81 -6.19
CA SER A 328 7.91 -22.62 -7.44
C SER A 328 7.87 -21.17 -7.96
N ARG A 329 8.25 -20.21 -7.12
CA ARG A 329 8.35 -18.79 -7.47
C ARG A 329 9.74 -18.37 -7.94
N ILE A 330 10.70 -19.30 -7.96
CA ILE A 330 12.07 -19.05 -8.38
C ILE A 330 12.37 -19.89 -9.62
N ASN A 331 12.73 -19.20 -10.69
CA ASN A 331 13.22 -19.82 -11.90
C ASN A 331 14.68 -19.42 -12.16
N ILE A 332 15.51 -20.38 -12.56
CA ILE A 332 16.90 -20.15 -12.97
C ILE A 332 17.10 -20.85 -14.30
N LYS A 333 17.59 -20.09 -15.28
CA LYS A 333 17.98 -20.57 -16.62
C LYS A 333 19.50 -20.47 -16.73
N ALA A 334 20.10 -21.32 -17.52
CA ALA A 334 21.50 -21.21 -17.87
C ALA A 334 21.68 -21.33 -19.39
N THR A 335 22.54 -20.48 -19.92
CA THR A 335 22.85 -20.47 -21.36
C THR A 335 24.34 -20.25 -21.59
N THR A 336 24.85 -20.72 -22.75
CA THR A 336 26.13 -20.28 -23.28
C THR A 336 25.92 -19.05 -24.14
N THR A 337 26.99 -18.37 -24.54
CA THR A 337 26.97 -17.33 -25.56
C THR A 337 27.50 -17.80 -26.91
N GLU A 338 27.45 -19.10 -27.16
CA GLU A 338 27.92 -19.74 -28.41
C GLU A 338 29.36 -19.33 -28.79
N ARG A 339 30.23 -19.25 -27.77
CA ARG A 339 31.64 -18.82 -27.85
C ARG A 339 31.84 -17.35 -28.24
N LEU A 340 30.81 -16.54 -28.17
CA LEU A 340 30.87 -15.10 -28.45
C LEU A 340 31.10 -14.29 -27.17
N GLY A 341 31.82 -13.18 -27.33
CA GLY A 341 32.09 -12.24 -26.26
C GLY A 341 32.96 -12.78 -25.12
N PHE A 342 33.01 -12.09 -23.98
CA PHE A 342 33.83 -12.43 -22.82
C PHE A 342 33.38 -13.75 -22.16
N VAL A 343 32.09 -14.03 -22.11
CA VAL A 343 31.54 -15.27 -21.59
C VAL A 343 31.99 -16.44 -22.50
N GLY A 344 31.85 -16.28 -23.81
CA GLY A 344 32.22 -17.31 -24.79
C GLY A 344 33.71 -17.60 -24.83
N ARG A 345 34.57 -16.64 -24.50
CA ARG A 345 36.03 -16.81 -24.34
C ARG A 345 36.44 -17.28 -22.95
N GLU A 346 35.47 -17.56 -22.06
CA GLU A 346 35.67 -18.00 -20.67
C GLU A 346 36.49 -17.00 -19.84
N GLU A 347 36.29 -15.70 -20.08
CA GLU A 347 36.94 -14.63 -19.33
C GLU A 347 36.14 -14.29 -18.06
N GLY A 348 34.83 -14.58 -18.04
CA GLY A 348 33.93 -14.33 -16.93
C GLY A 348 32.59 -15.05 -17.07
N ILE A 349 31.76 -14.91 -16.02
CA ILE A 349 30.39 -15.35 -15.97
C ILE A 349 29.51 -14.10 -15.73
N ALA A 350 28.37 -14.02 -16.39
CA ALA A 350 27.38 -12.99 -16.18
C ALA A 350 26.05 -13.60 -15.70
N ALA A 351 25.25 -12.77 -15.02
CA ALA A 351 23.90 -13.13 -14.60
C ALA A 351 22.94 -11.93 -14.73
N GLU A 352 21.70 -12.25 -15.02
CA GLU A 352 20.59 -11.31 -15.09
C GLU A 352 19.38 -11.84 -14.32
#